data_42404d2f333d8427daf5e3ed6f85fbd3
#
_entry.id   42404d2f333d8427daf5e3ed6f85fbd3
#
_cell.length_a   1.000
_cell.length_b   1.000
_cell.length_c   1.000
_cell.angle_alpha   90.00
_cell.angle_beta   90.00
_cell.angle_gamma   90.00
#
_symmetry.space_group_name_H-M   'P 1'
#
loop_
_entity.id
_entity.type
_entity.pdbx_description
1 polymer ?
#
loop_
_entity_poly.entity_id
_entity_poly.type
_entity_poly.pdbx_seq_one_letter_code
_entity_poly.pdbx_strand_id
1 'polypeptide(L)'
;MNSKLIRGYEVVIGLENHVQLSTVSKIFSGSSTAFGAEPNTQASAVDLALPGTLPVLNVGAVERAIRFGLSVGAKIAPQSIFARKNYFYPDLPKAYQISQYEIPVVQGGYLDFFVGDVAHRVQLTRAHLEEDAGKSLHEDYHGQTGIDLNRAGTPLLEIVSEPDMRSAQEACEYAKTLHALVMWLGICDGNMQEGSFRCDVNVSVRRPGAALGTRREIKNLNSFRNLLLAVDYEVNW
;
A
#
# COMPACT_ATOMS: atom_id res chain seq x y z
N MET A 1 -14.50 22.47 10.45
CA MET A 1 -15.71 21.91 9.82
C MET A 1 -16.38 20.98 10.80
N ASN A 2 -17.70 21.08 11.02
CA ASN A 2 -18.39 20.12 11.90
C ASN A 2 -18.46 18.78 11.18
N SER A 3 -17.63 17.82 11.60
CA SER A 3 -17.77 16.43 11.15
C SER A 3 -19.18 15.96 11.51
N LYS A 4 -19.89 15.38 10.54
CA LYS A 4 -21.23 14.85 10.77
C LYS A 4 -21.11 13.69 11.78
N LEU A 5 -21.64 13.89 12.99
CA LEU A 5 -21.62 12.85 14.02
C LEU A 5 -22.61 11.74 13.65
N ILE A 6 -22.18 10.49 13.76
CA ILE A 6 -23.03 9.30 13.62
C ILE A 6 -23.31 8.75 15.00
N ARG A 7 -24.56 8.80 15.44
CA ARG A 7 -24.99 8.38 16.80
C ARG A 7 -24.20 9.06 17.94
N GLY A 8 -23.73 10.30 17.71
CA GLY A 8 -22.93 11.05 18.68
C GLY A 8 -21.43 10.75 18.66
N TYR A 9 -20.95 9.98 17.69
CA TYR A 9 -19.54 9.65 17.51
C TYR A 9 -18.97 10.31 16.24
N GLU A 10 -17.72 10.67 16.32
CA GLU A 10 -16.88 11.09 15.20
C GLU A 10 -16.24 9.85 14.56
N VAL A 11 -16.35 9.74 13.23
CA VAL A 11 -15.65 8.71 12.45
C VAL A 11 -14.21 9.14 12.24
N VAL A 12 -13.27 8.20 12.34
CA VAL A 12 -11.84 8.42 12.15
C VAL A 12 -11.30 7.35 11.21
N ILE A 13 -10.76 7.78 10.08
CA ILE A 13 -10.30 6.90 9.00
C ILE A 13 -8.88 7.26 8.60
N GLY A 14 -8.04 6.25 8.47
CA GLY A 14 -6.72 6.29 7.85
C GLY A 14 -6.60 5.22 6.78
N LEU A 15 -5.76 5.44 5.78
CA LEU A 15 -5.49 4.50 4.70
C LEU A 15 -4.02 4.10 4.66
N GLU A 16 -3.80 2.84 4.32
CA GLU A 16 -2.52 2.29 3.87
C GLU A 16 -2.69 1.90 2.40
N ASN A 17 -1.89 2.53 1.53
CA ASN A 17 -1.98 2.30 0.09
C ASN A 17 -0.71 1.62 -0.40
N HIS A 18 -0.86 0.45 -1.01
CA HIS A 18 0.23 -0.31 -1.61
C HIS A 18 0.30 -0.02 -3.10
N VAL A 19 1.43 0.48 -3.55
CA VAL A 19 1.68 0.91 -4.93
C VAL A 19 2.82 0.08 -5.50
N GLN A 20 2.54 -0.80 -6.47
CA GLN A 20 3.59 -1.50 -7.20
C GLN A 20 4.34 -0.51 -8.09
N LEU A 21 5.64 -0.43 -7.90
CA LEU A 21 6.48 0.50 -8.64
C LEU A 21 6.82 -0.06 -10.03
N SER A 22 6.69 0.79 -11.05
CA SER A 22 6.89 0.48 -12.47
C SER A 22 8.37 0.26 -12.85
N THR A 23 9.09 -0.60 -12.11
CA THR A 23 10.46 -1.00 -12.43
C THR A 23 10.46 -2.21 -13.38
N VAL A 24 11.52 -2.37 -14.16
CA VAL A 24 11.68 -3.51 -15.09
C VAL A 24 12.04 -4.78 -14.33
N SER A 25 12.76 -4.65 -13.21
CA SER A 25 13.17 -5.75 -12.34
C SER A 25 12.69 -5.55 -10.92
N LYS A 26 12.71 -6.62 -10.14
CA LYS A 26 12.28 -6.65 -8.73
C LYS A 26 13.14 -5.78 -7.82
N ILE A 27 12.69 -5.59 -6.58
CA ILE A 27 13.35 -4.66 -5.65
C ILE A 27 14.75 -5.15 -5.24
N PHE A 28 14.95 -6.48 -5.15
CA PHE A 28 16.20 -7.07 -4.67
C PHE A 28 16.81 -8.10 -5.62
N SER A 29 16.21 -8.35 -6.77
CA SER A 29 16.68 -9.30 -7.78
C SER A 29 16.54 -8.75 -9.20
N GLY A 30 17.19 -9.41 -10.15
CA GLY A 30 17.09 -9.10 -11.57
C GLY A 30 15.87 -9.71 -12.28
N SER A 31 15.01 -10.45 -11.56
CA SER A 31 13.82 -11.06 -12.15
C SER A 31 12.83 -10.00 -12.66
N SER A 32 12.12 -10.31 -13.73
CA SER A 32 11.15 -9.41 -14.35
C SER A 32 9.96 -9.13 -13.43
N THR A 33 9.39 -7.93 -13.55
CA THR A 33 8.12 -7.52 -12.92
C THR A 33 6.94 -7.54 -13.90
N ALA A 34 7.14 -8.00 -15.15
CA ALA A 34 6.09 -8.00 -16.15
C ALA A 34 4.90 -8.87 -15.74
N PHE A 35 3.69 -8.34 -15.90
CA PHE A 35 2.46 -9.06 -15.58
C PHE A 35 2.12 -10.09 -16.68
N GLY A 36 1.44 -11.19 -16.29
CA GLY A 36 0.85 -12.15 -17.23
C GLY A 36 1.80 -13.25 -17.72
N ALA A 37 3.01 -13.38 -17.17
CA ALA A 37 3.87 -14.53 -17.48
C ALA A 37 3.36 -15.82 -16.84
N GLU A 38 3.74 -16.97 -17.41
CA GLU A 38 3.45 -18.29 -16.83
C GLU A 38 3.90 -18.36 -15.35
N PRO A 39 3.12 -19.00 -14.46
CA PRO A 39 3.42 -19.08 -13.04
C PRO A 39 4.85 -19.56 -12.76
N ASN A 40 5.50 -18.91 -11.80
CA ASN A 40 6.85 -19.24 -11.31
C ASN A 40 8.00 -19.11 -12.33
N THR A 41 7.80 -18.42 -13.46
CA THR A 41 8.84 -18.19 -14.45
C THR A 41 9.68 -16.93 -14.19
N GLN A 42 9.22 -16.06 -13.27
CA GLN A 42 9.87 -14.79 -12.91
C GLN A 42 10.27 -14.76 -11.43
N ALA A 43 10.67 -15.88 -10.86
CA ALA A 43 11.16 -16.00 -9.49
C ALA A 43 12.59 -16.53 -9.49
N SER A 44 13.51 -15.77 -8.89
CA SER A 44 14.92 -16.13 -8.76
C SER A 44 15.25 -16.71 -7.39
N ALA A 45 16.46 -17.24 -7.24
CA ALA A 45 16.98 -17.71 -5.97
C ALA A 45 16.94 -16.64 -4.86
N VAL A 46 17.11 -15.35 -5.21
CA VAL A 46 17.00 -14.23 -4.27
C VAL A 46 15.57 -14.05 -3.78
N ASP A 47 14.59 -14.13 -4.68
CA ASP A 47 13.16 -13.99 -4.34
C ASP A 47 12.67 -15.13 -3.43
N LEU A 48 13.34 -16.29 -3.52
CA LEU A 48 13.07 -17.49 -2.73
C LEU A 48 13.93 -17.59 -1.46
N ALA A 49 14.85 -16.66 -1.24
CA ALA A 49 15.86 -16.68 -0.18
C ALA A 49 16.64 -18.01 -0.10
N LEU A 50 17.03 -18.56 -1.25
CA LEU A 50 17.85 -19.77 -1.27
C LEU A 50 19.22 -19.51 -0.63
N PRO A 51 19.85 -20.53 0.00
CA PRO A 51 21.15 -20.37 0.65
C PRO A 51 22.23 -19.78 -0.28
N GLY A 52 22.96 -18.81 0.22
CA GLY A 52 24.07 -18.17 -0.50
C GLY A 52 23.66 -16.97 -1.36
N THR A 53 22.36 -16.61 -1.41
CA THR A 53 21.90 -15.42 -2.14
C THR A 53 21.79 -14.20 -1.23
N LEU A 54 22.11 -13.01 -1.77
CA LEU A 54 21.99 -11.75 -1.06
C LEU A 54 21.16 -10.75 -1.88
N PRO A 55 20.27 -9.98 -1.23
CA PRO A 55 19.51 -8.95 -1.89
C PRO A 55 20.39 -7.77 -2.31
N VAL A 56 20.11 -7.20 -3.50
CA VAL A 56 20.74 -5.97 -3.99
C VAL A 56 19.64 -4.99 -4.37
N LEU A 57 19.61 -3.83 -3.71
CA LEU A 57 18.55 -2.84 -3.87
C LEU A 57 18.49 -2.26 -5.29
N ASN A 58 17.33 -2.26 -5.89
CA ASN A 58 17.04 -1.64 -7.18
C ASN A 58 16.96 -0.11 -7.03
N VAL A 59 17.89 0.61 -7.63
CA VAL A 59 17.93 2.07 -7.61
C VAL A 59 16.66 2.70 -8.20
N GLY A 60 16.06 2.09 -9.22
CA GLY A 60 14.82 2.57 -9.81
C GLY A 60 13.62 2.57 -8.86
N ALA A 61 13.59 1.68 -7.87
CA ALA A 61 12.58 1.72 -6.81
C ALA A 61 12.79 2.93 -5.88
N VAL A 62 14.03 3.20 -5.51
CA VAL A 62 14.40 4.37 -4.67
C VAL A 62 14.05 5.68 -5.37
N GLU A 63 14.39 5.80 -6.66
CA GLU A 63 14.08 7.00 -7.46
C GLU A 63 12.58 7.29 -7.52
N ARG A 64 11.75 6.25 -7.68
CA ARG A 64 10.29 6.39 -7.70
C ARG A 64 9.74 6.82 -6.34
N ALA A 65 10.26 6.25 -5.26
CA ALA A 65 9.89 6.63 -3.91
C ALA A 65 10.27 8.09 -3.61
N ILE A 66 11.46 8.54 -4.01
CA ILE A 66 11.89 9.93 -3.89
C ILE A 66 10.98 10.86 -4.71
N ARG A 67 10.66 10.50 -5.96
CA ARG A 67 9.75 11.26 -6.82
C ARG A 67 8.39 11.46 -6.17
N PHE A 68 7.84 10.41 -5.59
CA PHE A 68 6.60 10.50 -4.80
C PHE A 68 6.76 11.45 -3.61
N GLY A 69 7.80 11.25 -2.79
CA GLY A 69 8.01 12.07 -1.60
C GLY A 69 8.14 13.57 -1.90
N LEU A 70 8.84 13.93 -2.97
CA LEU A 70 8.96 15.32 -3.42
C LEU A 70 7.61 15.90 -3.86
N SER A 71 6.76 15.10 -4.52
CA SER A 71 5.46 15.57 -5.01
C SER A 71 4.45 15.88 -3.91
N VAL A 72 4.58 15.25 -2.74
CA VAL A 72 3.72 15.46 -1.57
C VAL A 72 4.36 16.35 -0.51
N GLY A 73 5.46 17.03 -0.83
CA GLY A 73 6.16 17.93 0.09
C GLY A 73 6.76 17.23 1.31
N ALA A 74 7.08 15.95 1.19
CA ALA A 74 7.66 15.16 2.26
C ALA A 74 9.17 15.40 2.42
N LYS A 75 9.71 15.03 3.58
CA LYS A 75 11.14 14.95 3.81
C LYS A 75 11.67 13.63 3.26
N ILE A 76 12.68 13.70 2.39
CA ILE A 76 13.42 12.52 1.95
C ILE A 76 14.53 12.22 2.95
N ALA A 77 14.57 10.99 3.44
CA ALA A 77 15.60 10.54 4.35
C ALA A 77 16.96 10.43 3.60
N PRO A 78 18.02 11.05 4.07
CA PRO A 78 19.35 10.93 3.42
C PRO A 78 19.93 9.53 3.55
N GLN A 79 19.45 8.76 4.51
CA GLN A 79 19.79 7.36 4.75
C GLN A 79 18.53 6.63 5.19
N SER A 80 18.27 5.47 4.62
CA SER A 80 17.15 4.60 4.97
C SER A 80 17.64 3.26 5.50
N ILE A 81 16.83 2.60 6.32
CA ILE A 81 17.12 1.29 6.90
C ILE A 81 16.04 0.31 6.46
N PHE A 82 16.46 -0.86 5.95
CA PHE A 82 15.60 -1.99 5.74
C PHE A 82 15.63 -2.92 6.96
N ALA A 83 14.46 -3.41 7.35
CA ALA A 83 14.24 -4.39 8.40
C ALA A 83 13.56 -5.63 7.82
N ARG A 84 13.40 -6.66 8.62
CA ARG A 84 12.68 -7.88 8.26
C ARG A 84 11.41 -7.98 9.09
N LYS A 85 10.25 -8.01 8.39
CA LYS A 85 8.93 -8.26 8.97
C LYS A 85 8.64 -9.75 8.82
N ASN A 86 8.77 -10.51 9.90
CA ASN A 86 8.59 -11.95 9.88
C ASN A 86 7.10 -12.32 9.93
N TYR A 87 6.64 -13.08 8.95
CA TYR A 87 5.32 -13.71 8.93
C TYR A 87 5.31 -14.89 7.96
N PHE A 88 4.39 -15.84 8.16
CA PHE A 88 4.39 -17.12 7.48
C PHE A 88 3.14 -17.27 6.62
N TYR A 89 3.34 -17.20 5.30
CA TYR A 89 2.31 -17.45 4.30
C TYR A 89 2.88 -18.30 3.16
N PRO A 90 2.07 -19.16 2.52
CA PRO A 90 2.56 -20.01 1.43
C PRO A 90 3.15 -19.24 0.27
N ASP A 91 2.61 -18.04 -0.05
CA ASP A 91 3.07 -17.14 -1.10
C ASP A 91 4.21 -16.20 -0.67
N LEU A 92 4.71 -16.37 0.56
CA LEU A 92 5.91 -15.69 1.06
C LEU A 92 6.99 -16.72 1.42
N PRO A 93 7.74 -17.26 0.44
CA PRO A 93 8.63 -18.41 0.66
C PRO A 93 9.80 -18.12 1.60
N LYS A 94 10.19 -16.86 1.74
CA LYS A 94 11.24 -16.40 2.66
C LYS A 94 10.83 -16.45 4.13
N ALA A 95 9.53 -16.53 4.43
CA ALA A 95 8.95 -16.36 5.76
C ALA A 95 9.24 -14.99 6.41
N TYR A 96 9.74 -14.03 5.64
CA TYR A 96 9.88 -12.62 6.02
C TYR A 96 9.75 -11.72 4.78
N GLN A 97 9.34 -10.49 5.01
CA GLN A 97 9.31 -9.40 4.03
C GLN A 97 10.40 -8.39 4.39
N ILE A 98 11.19 -7.98 3.41
CA ILE A 98 12.12 -6.86 3.58
C ILE A 98 11.30 -5.59 3.41
N SER A 99 11.28 -4.75 4.43
CA SER A 99 10.50 -3.52 4.51
C SER A 99 11.26 -2.45 5.28
N GLN A 100 10.78 -1.21 5.30
CA GLN A 100 11.35 -0.13 6.08
C GLN A 100 10.40 0.25 7.22
N TYR A 101 10.92 0.43 8.43
CA TYR A 101 10.12 0.83 9.59
C TYR A 101 10.72 2.04 10.31
N GLU A 102 11.97 1.93 10.80
CA GLU A 102 12.59 2.95 11.65
C GLU A 102 12.94 4.22 10.88
N ILE A 103 13.54 4.08 9.69
CA ILE A 103 13.91 5.21 8.82
C ILE A 103 13.39 4.93 7.41
N PRO A 104 12.11 5.24 7.15
CA PRO A 104 11.53 5.12 5.82
C PRO A 104 12.13 6.17 4.87
N VAL A 105 12.13 5.88 3.58
CA VAL A 105 12.67 6.79 2.55
C VAL A 105 11.91 8.11 2.49
N VAL A 106 10.60 8.11 2.75
CA VAL A 106 9.72 9.29 2.74
C VAL A 106 9.12 9.49 4.12
N GLN A 107 9.29 10.66 4.70
CA GLN A 107 8.81 11.01 6.04
C GLN A 107 7.87 12.20 5.97
N GLY A 108 6.65 12.01 6.47
CA GLY A 108 5.61 13.05 6.43
C GLY A 108 5.12 13.36 5.01
N GLY A 109 4.71 14.59 4.79
CA GLY A 109 4.07 15.07 3.57
C GLY A 109 2.56 15.18 3.72
N TYR A 110 1.88 15.58 2.67
CA TYR A 110 0.42 15.72 2.67
C TYR A 110 -0.14 15.54 1.25
N LEU A 111 -1.44 15.24 1.20
CA LEU A 111 -2.19 15.21 -0.05
C LEU A 111 -3.43 16.11 0.07
N ASP A 112 -3.56 17.05 -0.86
CA ASP A 112 -4.74 17.88 -1.02
C ASP A 112 -5.69 17.24 -2.04
N PHE A 113 -6.98 17.25 -1.74
CA PHE A 113 -8.03 16.71 -2.61
C PHE A 113 -9.35 17.45 -2.39
N PHE A 114 -10.34 17.18 -3.22
CA PHE A 114 -11.65 17.79 -3.12
C PHE A 114 -12.74 16.75 -2.91
N VAL A 115 -13.72 17.09 -2.08
CA VAL A 115 -15.01 16.39 -1.98
C VAL A 115 -16.08 17.37 -2.41
N GLY A 116 -16.62 17.21 -3.62
CA GLY A 116 -17.37 18.26 -4.29
C GLY A 116 -16.50 19.52 -4.45
N ASP A 117 -16.97 20.66 -3.97
CA ASP A 117 -16.25 21.93 -4.03
C ASP A 117 -15.43 22.25 -2.77
N VAL A 118 -15.39 21.31 -1.80
CA VAL A 118 -14.67 21.50 -0.54
C VAL A 118 -13.27 20.91 -0.61
N ALA A 119 -12.27 21.74 -0.35
CA ALA A 119 -10.88 21.29 -0.25
C ALA A 119 -10.60 20.59 1.08
N HIS A 120 -9.93 19.47 1.00
CA HIS A 120 -9.46 18.67 2.13
C HIS A 120 -7.96 18.45 2.06
N ARG A 121 -7.33 18.26 3.21
CA ARG A 121 -5.93 17.86 3.33
C ARG A 121 -5.81 16.69 4.29
N VAL A 122 -5.05 15.68 3.88
CA VAL A 122 -4.65 14.55 4.72
C VAL A 122 -3.13 14.56 4.86
N GLN A 123 -2.66 14.46 6.09
CA GLN A 123 -1.24 14.31 6.36
C GLN A 123 -0.80 12.86 6.08
N LEU A 124 0.43 12.71 5.64
CA LEU A 124 1.06 11.40 5.50
C LEU A 124 2.00 11.16 6.68
N THR A 125 1.92 9.98 7.25
CA THR A 125 2.88 9.53 8.27
C THR A 125 4.22 9.23 7.61
N ARG A 126 4.20 8.46 6.53
CA ARG A 126 5.36 8.02 5.77
C ARG A 126 4.98 7.40 4.45
N ALA A 127 5.97 7.23 3.58
CA ALA A 127 5.93 6.20 2.55
C ALA A 127 7.25 5.41 2.58
N HIS A 128 7.16 4.09 2.52
CA HIS A 128 8.30 3.22 2.67
C HIS A 128 8.35 2.14 1.60
N LEU A 129 9.58 1.72 1.29
CA LEU A 129 9.83 0.65 0.32
C LEU A 129 9.71 -0.70 1.00
N GLU A 130 9.08 -1.64 0.28
CA GLU A 130 8.98 -3.03 0.66
C GLU A 130 8.86 -3.94 -0.58
N GLU A 131 8.89 -5.24 -0.38
CA GLU A 131 8.65 -6.23 -1.45
C GLU A 131 7.25 -6.81 -1.37
N ASP A 132 6.64 -7.06 -2.55
CA ASP A 132 5.34 -7.74 -2.59
C ASP A 132 5.50 -9.25 -2.34
N ALA A 133 4.44 -9.90 -1.86
CA ALA A 133 4.33 -11.35 -1.77
C ALA A 133 3.93 -11.96 -3.12
N GLY A 134 4.04 -13.27 -3.27
CA GLY A 134 3.48 -14.02 -4.39
C GLY A 134 1.95 -14.01 -4.40
N LYS A 135 1.36 -14.93 -5.14
CA LYS A 135 -0.09 -15.12 -5.20
C LYS A 135 -0.44 -16.57 -4.83
N SER A 136 -1.50 -16.71 -4.04
CA SER A 136 -2.18 -17.99 -3.84
C SER A 136 -3.32 -18.11 -4.85
N LEU A 137 -3.32 -19.20 -5.66
CA LEU A 137 -4.28 -19.48 -6.72
C LEU A 137 -5.27 -20.53 -6.20
N HIS A 138 -6.50 -20.12 -5.91
CA HIS A 138 -7.51 -20.98 -5.27
C HIS A 138 -8.48 -21.62 -6.26
N GLU A 139 -8.66 -21.03 -7.45
CA GLU A 139 -9.71 -21.39 -8.38
C GLU A 139 -9.29 -22.45 -9.42
N ASP A 140 -8.01 -22.54 -9.71
CA ASP A 140 -7.49 -23.38 -10.82
C ASP A 140 -7.15 -24.81 -10.40
N TYR A 141 -7.22 -25.15 -9.11
CA TYR A 141 -6.74 -26.44 -8.58
C TYR A 141 -7.79 -27.10 -7.67
N HIS A 142 -8.54 -28.03 -8.20
CA HIS A 142 -9.59 -28.78 -7.49
C HIS A 142 -9.15 -29.29 -6.11
N GLY A 143 -9.53 -28.56 -5.04
CA GLY A 143 -9.21 -28.89 -3.65
C GLY A 143 -7.75 -28.65 -3.23
N GLN A 144 -6.96 -28.01 -4.07
CA GLN A 144 -5.58 -27.60 -3.78
C GLN A 144 -5.41 -26.11 -4.02
N THR A 145 -4.37 -25.50 -3.46
CA THR A 145 -3.99 -24.11 -3.74
C THR A 145 -2.66 -24.10 -4.47
N GLY A 146 -2.65 -23.52 -5.67
CA GLY A 146 -1.42 -23.24 -6.39
C GLY A 146 -0.70 -22.02 -5.81
N ILE A 147 0.62 -21.97 -5.93
CA ILE A 147 1.43 -20.82 -5.53
C ILE A 147 2.16 -20.29 -6.76
N ASP A 148 1.93 -19.01 -7.07
CA ASP A 148 2.65 -18.27 -8.10
C ASP A 148 3.55 -17.22 -7.47
N LEU A 149 4.85 -17.36 -7.63
CA LEU A 149 5.87 -16.48 -7.05
C LEU A 149 6.35 -15.39 -8.02
N ASN A 150 5.73 -15.23 -9.17
CA ASN A 150 6.11 -14.19 -10.14
C ASN A 150 6.03 -12.79 -9.53
N ARG A 151 5.04 -12.53 -8.66
CA ARG A 151 4.89 -11.25 -7.97
C ARG A 151 5.84 -11.08 -6.77
N ALA A 152 6.31 -12.17 -6.16
CA ALA A 152 7.19 -12.13 -4.99
C ALA A 152 8.44 -11.29 -5.28
N GLY A 153 8.70 -10.27 -4.46
CA GLY A 153 9.82 -9.34 -4.65
C GLY A 153 9.55 -8.19 -5.62
N THR A 154 8.33 -8.03 -6.16
CA THR A 154 7.94 -6.81 -6.89
C THR A 154 8.06 -5.61 -5.97
N PRO A 155 8.69 -4.49 -6.42
CA PRO A 155 8.85 -3.32 -5.55
C PRO A 155 7.51 -2.70 -5.19
N LEU A 156 7.26 -2.49 -3.91
CA LEU A 156 6.12 -1.75 -3.38
C LEU A 156 6.57 -0.45 -2.71
N LEU A 157 5.73 0.57 -2.85
CA LEU A 157 5.72 1.74 -2.00
C LEU A 157 4.43 1.70 -1.17
N GLU A 158 4.56 1.47 0.14
CA GLU A 158 3.43 1.57 1.07
C GLU A 158 3.33 3.01 1.57
N ILE A 159 2.20 3.65 1.32
CA ILE A 159 1.90 5.04 1.67
C ILE A 159 0.88 5.03 2.80
N VAL A 160 1.29 5.52 3.97
CA VAL A 160 0.49 5.53 5.19
C VAL A 160 0.00 6.94 5.47
N SER A 161 -1.31 7.13 5.53
CA SER A 161 -1.92 8.41 5.91
C SER A 161 -2.07 8.54 7.42
N GLU A 162 -2.13 9.79 7.91
CA GLU A 162 -2.69 10.06 9.23
C GLU A 162 -4.22 9.82 9.21
N PRO A 163 -4.83 9.54 10.37
CA PRO A 163 -6.27 9.25 10.47
C PRO A 163 -7.11 10.55 10.43
N ASP A 164 -6.93 11.34 9.39
CA ASP A 164 -7.51 12.67 9.24
C ASP A 164 -8.89 12.67 8.56
N MET A 165 -9.26 11.57 7.89
CA MET A 165 -10.51 11.47 7.15
C MET A 165 -11.69 11.14 8.09
N ARG A 166 -12.88 11.65 7.73
CA ARG A 166 -14.08 11.61 8.59
C ARG A 166 -15.30 10.98 7.91
N SER A 167 -15.19 10.59 6.64
CA SER A 167 -16.27 9.96 5.89
C SER A 167 -15.73 8.99 4.84
N ALA A 168 -16.58 8.05 4.41
CA ALA A 168 -16.26 7.13 3.31
C ALA A 168 -15.99 7.89 2.00
N GLN A 169 -16.69 9.02 1.79
CA GLN A 169 -16.48 9.85 0.62
C GLN A 169 -15.08 10.50 0.64
N GLU A 170 -14.65 11.05 1.78
CA GLU A 170 -13.28 11.58 1.93
C GLU A 170 -12.23 10.51 1.66
N ALA A 171 -12.38 9.31 2.23
CA ALA A 171 -11.48 8.18 2.00
C ALA A 171 -11.40 7.78 0.51
N CYS A 172 -12.55 7.78 -0.18
CA CYS A 172 -12.64 7.44 -1.59
C CYS A 172 -11.96 8.51 -2.48
N GLU A 173 -12.23 9.81 -2.24
CA GLU A 173 -11.63 10.88 -3.04
C GLU A 173 -10.12 11.04 -2.76
N TYR A 174 -9.68 10.82 -1.51
CA TYR A 174 -8.26 10.72 -1.20
C TYR A 174 -7.59 9.59 -2.02
N ALA A 175 -8.17 8.38 -1.99
CA ALA A 175 -7.61 7.23 -2.72
C ALA A 175 -7.57 7.47 -4.24
N LYS A 176 -8.61 8.09 -4.82
CA LYS A 176 -8.64 8.47 -6.24
C LYS A 176 -7.56 9.50 -6.59
N THR A 177 -7.38 10.50 -5.73
CA THR A 177 -6.37 11.55 -5.94
C THR A 177 -4.96 10.98 -5.85
N LEU A 178 -4.71 10.11 -4.86
CA LEU A 178 -3.44 9.41 -4.72
C LEU A 178 -3.15 8.50 -5.92
N HIS A 179 -4.16 7.74 -6.37
CA HIS A 179 -4.06 6.89 -7.56
C HIS A 179 -3.69 7.71 -8.81
N ALA A 180 -4.40 8.83 -9.04
CA ALA A 180 -4.10 9.72 -10.15
C ALA A 180 -2.68 10.31 -10.05
N LEU A 181 -2.22 10.66 -8.84
CA LEU A 181 -0.89 11.19 -8.60
C LEU A 181 0.21 10.17 -8.96
N VAL A 182 0.11 8.93 -8.49
CA VAL A 182 1.14 7.92 -8.76
C VAL A 182 1.22 7.54 -10.24
N MET A 183 0.10 7.59 -10.95
CA MET A 183 0.06 7.43 -12.41
C MET A 183 0.69 8.63 -13.12
N TRP A 184 0.34 9.85 -12.73
CA TRP A 184 0.90 11.08 -13.29
C TRP A 184 2.41 11.16 -13.13
N LEU A 185 2.93 10.71 -11.98
CA LEU A 185 4.36 10.64 -11.72
C LEU A 185 5.07 9.53 -12.52
N GLY A 186 4.32 8.64 -13.18
CA GLY A 186 4.87 7.51 -13.91
C GLY A 186 5.56 6.47 -13.01
N ILE A 187 5.16 6.39 -11.74
CA ILE A 187 5.75 5.44 -10.78
C ILE A 187 4.95 4.14 -10.63
N CYS A 188 3.70 4.13 -11.11
CA CYS A 188 2.78 2.99 -11.09
C CYS A 188 1.87 3.05 -12.31
N ASP A 189 1.40 1.91 -12.80
CA ASP A 189 0.40 1.84 -13.89
C ASP A 189 -1.04 2.05 -13.40
N GLY A 190 -1.25 1.95 -12.08
CA GLY A 190 -2.55 2.16 -11.43
C GLY A 190 -3.57 1.03 -11.65
N ASN A 191 -3.17 -0.12 -12.20
CA ASN A 191 -4.11 -1.20 -12.47
C ASN A 191 -4.56 -1.92 -11.19
N MET A 192 -5.71 -1.50 -10.66
CA MET A 192 -6.28 -2.06 -9.43
C MET A 192 -6.69 -3.53 -9.60
N GLN A 193 -7.07 -3.98 -10.80
CA GLN A 193 -7.48 -5.36 -11.06
C GLN A 193 -6.29 -6.32 -11.02
N GLU A 194 -5.13 -5.88 -11.46
CA GLU A 194 -3.87 -6.63 -11.37
C GLU A 194 -3.22 -6.52 -9.99
N GLY A 195 -3.73 -5.61 -9.13
CA GLY A 195 -3.23 -5.38 -7.79
C GLY A 195 -2.05 -4.39 -7.73
N SER A 196 -1.82 -3.62 -8.81
CA SER A 196 -0.78 -2.59 -8.83
C SER A 196 -1.06 -1.42 -7.88
N PHE A 197 -2.34 -1.21 -7.53
CA PHE A 197 -2.78 -0.25 -6.53
C PHE A 197 -3.82 -0.90 -5.62
N ARG A 198 -3.55 -0.99 -4.33
CA ARG A 198 -4.43 -1.59 -3.32
C ARG A 198 -4.62 -0.63 -2.16
N CYS A 199 -5.77 -0.72 -1.49
CA CYS A 199 -6.09 0.07 -0.30
C CYS A 199 -6.42 -0.84 0.87
N ASP A 200 -5.79 -0.59 2.00
CA ASP A 200 -6.18 -1.10 3.31
C ASP A 200 -6.72 0.07 4.12
N VAL A 201 -7.91 -0.09 4.70
CA VAL A 201 -8.62 0.99 5.39
C VAL A 201 -8.71 0.70 6.87
N ASN A 202 -8.26 1.65 7.66
CA ASN A 202 -8.39 1.64 9.12
C ASN A 202 -9.56 2.55 9.52
N VAL A 203 -10.57 1.97 10.18
CA VAL A 203 -11.76 2.70 10.65
C VAL A 203 -11.87 2.58 12.16
N SER A 204 -12.16 3.67 12.83
CA SER A 204 -12.56 3.71 14.22
C SER A 204 -13.59 4.82 14.46
N VAL A 205 -14.23 4.80 15.64
CA VAL A 205 -15.13 5.86 16.06
C VAL A 205 -14.73 6.32 17.46
N ARG A 206 -14.93 7.61 17.75
CA ARG A 206 -14.69 8.18 19.07
C ARG A 206 -15.74 9.23 19.44
N ARG A 207 -15.89 9.54 20.71
CA ARG A 207 -16.60 10.76 21.10
C ARG A 207 -15.75 11.97 20.71
N PRO A 208 -16.35 13.09 20.28
CA PRO A 208 -15.60 14.30 19.95
C PRO A 208 -14.60 14.68 21.05
N GLY A 209 -13.33 14.86 20.67
CA GLY A 209 -12.26 15.22 21.61
C GLY A 209 -11.72 14.08 22.49
N ALA A 210 -12.27 12.87 22.43
CA ALA A 210 -11.75 11.71 23.14
C ALA A 210 -10.55 11.07 22.42
N ALA A 211 -9.84 10.18 23.10
CA ALA A 211 -8.83 9.31 22.49
C ALA A 211 -9.43 8.46 21.37
N LEU A 212 -8.59 7.97 20.46
CA LEU A 212 -9.01 7.07 19.38
C LEU A 212 -9.65 5.80 19.96
N GLY A 213 -10.73 5.35 19.31
CA GLY A 213 -11.40 4.10 19.63
C GLY A 213 -10.67 2.87 19.08
N THR A 214 -11.32 1.70 19.22
CA THR A 214 -10.79 0.44 18.66
C THR A 214 -10.76 0.53 17.13
N ARG A 215 -9.58 0.31 16.57
CA ARG A 215 -9.34 0.29 15.13
C ARG A 215 -9.79 -1.04 14.55
N ARG A 216 -10.54 -0.97 13.47
CA ARG A 216 -10.85 -2.10 12.60
C ARG A 216 -10.20 -1.88 11.24
N GLU A 217 -9.67 -2.94 10.66
CA GLU A 217 -8.95 -2.89 9.40
C GLU A 217 -9.68 -3.71 8.35
N ILE A 218 -9.89 -3.13 7.16
CA ILE A 218 -10.44 -3.79 5.99
C ILE A 218 -9.34 -3.82 4.95
N LYS A 219 -8.92 -5.04 4.59
CA LYS A 219 -7.76 -5.27 3.72
C LYS A 219 -8.12 -5.49 2.26
N ASN A 220 -7.13 -5.18 1.40
CA ASN A 220 -7.09 -5.58 0.00
C ASN A 220 -8.29 -5.09 -0.82
N LEU A 221 -8.69 -3.83 -0.62
CA LEU A 221 -9.72 -3.21 -1.43
C LEU A 221 -9.13 -2.81 -2.79
N ASN A 222 -9.67 -3.38 -3.86
CA ASN A 222 -9.18 -3.26 -5.24
C ASN A 222 -10.13 -2.46 -6.16
N SER A 223 -11.05 -1.70 -5.59
CA SER A 223 -11.86 -0.74 -6.33
C SER A 223 -12.34 0.39 -5.42
N PHE A 224 -12.49 1.59 -5.97
CA PHE A 224 -13.01 2.74 -5.23
C PHE A 224 -14.46 2.56 -4.78
N ARG A 225 -15.27 1.83 -5.56
CA ARG A 225 -16.64 1.48 -5.17
C ARG A 225 -16.66 0.57 -3.95
N ASN A 226 -15.81 -0.46 -3.94
CA ASN A 226 -15.72 -1.39 -2.81
C ASN A 226 -15.17 -0.68 -1.57
N LEU A 227 -14.21 0.24 -1.73
CA LEU A 227 -13.70 1.07 -0.65
C LEU A 227 -14.82 1.89 0.01
N LEU A 228 -15.61 2.60 -0.80
CA LEU A 228 -16.75 3.40 -0.30
C LEU A 228 -17.74 2.54 0.48
N LEU A 229 -18.18 1.42 -0.12
CA LEU A 229 -19.16 0.53 0.49
C LEU A 229 -18.65 -0.14 1.76
N ALA A 230 -17.39 -0.55 1.78
CA ALA A 230 -16.77 -1.19 2.93
C ALA A 230 -16.65 -0.23 4.12
N VAL A 231 -16.24 1.00 3.88
CA VAL A 231 -16.14 2.03 4.94
C VAL A 231 -17.53 2.39 5.46
N ASP A 232 -18.51 2.60 4.58
CA ASP A 232 -19.89 2.89 5.00
C ASP A 232 -20.48 1.74 5.82
N TYR A 233 -20.23 0.50 5.43
CA TYR A 233 -20.67 -0.66 6.19
C TYR A 233 -20.04 -0.69 7.59
N GLU A 234 -18.73 -0.54 7.66
CA GLU A 234 -17.97 -0.61 8.92
C GLU A 234 -18.34 0.52 9.89
N VAL A 235 -18.57 1.71 9.38
CA VAL A 235 -19.02 2.87 10.17
C VAL A 235 -20.42 2.66 10.77
N ASN A 236 -21.31 1.96 10.07
CA ASN A 236 -22.69 1.72 10.52
C ASN A 236 -22.84 0.49 11.43
N TRP A 237 -21.88 -0.40 11.41
CA TRP A 237 -21.85 -1.61 12.25
C TRP A 237 -21.56 -1.28 13.70
#